data_5b9870c196d8b32f7dd88da8dbf28cba
#
_entry.id   5b9870c196d8b32f7dd88da8dbf28cba
#
_cell.length_a   1.000
_cell.length_b   1.000
_cell.length_c   1.000
_cell.angle_alpha   90.00
_cell.angle_beta   90.00
_cell.angle_gamma   90.00
#
_symmetry.space_group_name_H-M   'P 1'
#
loop_
_entity.id
_entity.type
_entity.pdbx_description
1 polymer ?
#
loop_
_entity_poly.entity_id
_entity_poly.type
_entity_poly.pdbx_seq_one_letter_code
_entity_poly.pdbx_strand_id
1 'polypeptide(L)'
;LETDEVVYGKGAKRAVPEKEVLLSHLAKKVKVLQVAKPVMLEKLAEHGQSELLFDMELPLANVLAKMEIAGIKVKGQTLNEMAVENQVVIDKLTQEIYEMAGEEFNINSPKQLGVILFEKMGLPLEYTKKTKTGYSTAVDVLERLAPIAPIVAKILEYRQITKLQSTYVLGLQD
;
A
#
# COMPACT_ATOMS: atom_id res chain seq x y z
N LEU A 1 -25.14 18.34 2.30
CA LEU A 1 -25.07 16.98 2.85
C LEU A 1 -23.87 16.89 3.78
N GLU A 2 -24.07 16.40 4.99
CA GLU A 2 -22.97 16.11 5.90
C GLU A 2 -22.13 14.96 5.34
N THR A 3 -20.81 14.99 5.57
CA THR A 3 -19.92 13.90 5.13
C THR A 3 -20.09 12.67 6.02
N ASP A 4 -19.74 11.52 5.50
CA ASP A 4 -19.74 10.26 6.28
C ASP A 4 -18.85 10.34 7.52
N GLU A 5 -17.73 11.07 7.46
CA GLU A 5 -16.86 11.28 8.62
C GLU A 5 -17.55 12.05 9.76
N VAL A 6 -18.46 12.98 9.44
CA VAL A 6 -19.24 13.71 10.46
C VAL A 6 -20.27 12.81 11.10
N VAL A 7 -20.94 11.97 10.31
CA VAL A 7 -22.05 11.13 10.78
C VAL A 7 -21.57 9.84 11.45
N TYR A 8 -20.57 9.18 10.89
CA TYR A 8 -20.06 7.90 11.39
C TYR A 8 -18.80 8.02 12.26
N GLY A 9 -18.15 9.18 12.30
CA GLY A 9 -16.85 9.36 12.92
C GLY A 9 -15.69 8.95 12.01
N LYS A 10 -14.45 9.18 12.48
CA LYS A 10 -13.21 8.97 11.72
C LYS A 10 -12.28 7.96 12.39
N GLY A 11 -11.65 7.09 11.57
CA GLY A 11 -10.66 6.12 12.04
C GLY A 11 -11.20 5.18 13.12
N ALA A 12 -10.47 4.98 14.21
CA ALA A 12 -10.84 4.10 15.31
C ALA A 12 -12.12 4.52 16.06
N LYS A 13 -12.61 5.76 15.84
CA LYS A 13 -13.86 6.26 16.42
C LYS A 13 -15.07 6.06 15.50
N ARG A 14 -14.90 5.40 14.36
CA ARG A 14 -16.00 5.14 13.43
C ARG A 14 -16.98 4.15 14.04
N ALA A 15 -18.25 4.55 14.13
CA ALA A 15 -19.34 3.75 14.68
C ALA A 15 -20.63 4.00 13.89
N VAL A 16 -21.57 3.07 13.97
CA VAL A 16 -22.92 3.27 13.43
C VAL A 16 -23.65 4.24 14.36
N PRO A 17 -24.16 5.39 13.85
CA PRO A 17 -24.88 6.37 14.66
C PRO A 17 -26.25 5.84 15.07
N GLU A 18 -26.90 6.57 15.97
CA GLU A 18 -28.29 6.31 16.36
C GLU A 18 -29.21 6.21 15.12
N LYS A 19 -30.21 5.33 15.21
CA LYS A 19 -31.09 4.94 14.08
C LYS A 19 -31.70 6.13 13.37
N GLU A 20 -32.17 7.15 14.10
CA GLU A 20 -32.81 8.34 13.51
C GLU A 20 -31.81 9.18 12.71
N VAL A 21 -30.60 9.36 13.23
CA VAL A 21 -29.51 10.07 12.55
C VAL A 21 -29.08 9.32 11.28
N LEU A 22 -28.94 8.01 11.39
CA LEU A 22 -28.61 7.13 10.26
C LEU A 22 -29.66 7.21 9.16
N LEU A 23 -30.96 7.06 9.49
CA LEU A 23 -32.05 7.10 8.53
C LEU A 23 -32.14 8.45 7.84
N SER A 24 -32.02 9.55 8.61
CA SER A 24 -32.03 10.92 8.06
C SER A 24 -30.86 11.12 7.09
N HIS A 25 -29.66 10.68 7.45
CA HIS A 25 -28.47 10.77 6.59
C HIS A 25 -28.64 9.98 5.29
N LEU A 26 -29.11 8.72 5.38
CA LEU A 26 -29.35 7.87 4.22
C LEU A 26 -30.45 8.43 3.30
N ALA A 27 -31.53 8.94 3.86
CA ALA A 27 -32.62 9.57 3.09
C ALA A 27 -32.12 10.81 2.31
N LYS A 28 -31.28 11.65 2.94
CA LYS A 28 -30.62 12.78 2.27
C LYS A 28 -29.73 12.33 1.14
N LYS A 29 -28.92 11.25 1.34
CA LYS A 29 -28.07 10.67 0.29
C LYS A 29 -28.88 10.17 -0.91
N VAL A 30 -29.94 9.41 -0.66
CA VAL A 30 -30.81 8.89 -1.73
C VAL A 30 -31.41 10.06 -2.54
N LYS A 31 -31.89 11.12 -1.88
CA LYS A 31 -32.39 12.29 -2.58
C LYS A 31 -31.33 12.96 -3.46
N VAL A 32 -30.11 13.12 -2.97
CA VAL A 32 -29.01 13.68 -3.75
C VAL A 32 -28.70 12.80 -4.95
N LEU A 33 -28.65 11.47 -4.79
CA LEU A 33 -28.41 10.53 -5.89
C LEU A 33 -29.51 10.60 -6.96
N GLN A 34 -30.80 10.72 -6.55
CA GLN A 34 -31.92 10.88 -7.49
C GLN A 34 -31.78 12.14 -8.35
N VAL A 35 -31.33 13.25 -7.75
CA VAL A 35 -31.15 14.52 -8.49
C VAL A 35 -29.88 14.50 -9.33
N ALA A 36 -28.80 13.93 -8.83
CA ALA A 36 -27.52 13.90 -9.53
C ALA A 36 -27.51 12.94 -10.73
N LYS A 37 -28.19 11.80 -10.63
CA LYS A 37 -28.16 10.74 -11.65
C LYS A 37 -28.47 11.25 -13.07
N PRO A 38 -29.59 11.94 -13.35
CA PRO A 38 -29.90 12.40 -14.71
C PRO A 38 -28.85 13.38 -15.24
N VAL A 39 -28.37 14.30 -14.41
CA VAL A 39 -27.32 15.26 -14.80
C VAL A 39 -26.01 14.56 -15.12
N MET A 40 -25.64 13.54 -14.36
CA MET A 40 -24.42 12.77 -14.61
C MET A 40 -24.52 11.94 -15.89
N LEU A 41 -25.69 11.33 -16.17
CA LEU A 41 -25.92 10.56 -17.39
C LEU A 41 -25.88 11.46 -18.63
N GLU A 42 -26.46 12.67 -18.56
CA GLU A 42 -26.37 13.65 -19.63
C GLU A 42 -24.92 14.02 -19.94
N LYS A 43 -24.12 14.33 -18.92
CA LYS A 43 -22.68 14.61 -19.09
C LYS A 43 -21.90 13.44 -19.67
N LEU A 44 -22.21 12.21 -19.27
CA LEU A 44 -21.57 11.02 -19.86
C LEU A 44 -21.91 10.90 -21.36
N ALA A 45 -23.15 11.19 -21.74
CA ALA A 45 -23.56 11.20 -23.16
C ALA A 45 -22.84 12.31 -23.94
N GLU A 46 -22.75 13.52 -23.41
CA GLU A 46 -22.00 14.63 -24.00
C GLU A 46 -20.53 14.29 -24.26
N HIS A 47 -19.91 13.52 -23.36
CA HIS A 47 -18.52 13.08 -23.48
C HIS A 47 -18.33 11.75 -24.25
N GLY A 48 -19.39 11.17 -24.80
CA GLY A 48 -19.33 9.90 -25.54
C GLY A 48 -18.99 8.68 -24.66
N GLN A 49 -19.27 8.74 -23.36
CA GLN A 49 -18.89 7.70 -22.38
C GLN A 49 -20.07 6.79 -21.97
N SER A 50 -21.22 6.90 -22.60
CA SER A 50 -22.38 6.08 -22.25
C SER A 50 -22.14 4.59 -22.46
N GLU A 51 -21.56 4.19 -23.59
CA GLU A 51 -21.22 2.78 -23.87
C GLU A 51 -20.20 2.25 -22.87
N LEU A 52 -19.20 3.05 -22.51
CA LEU A 52 -18.21 2.67 -21.49
C LEU A 52 -18.92 2.34 -20.15
N LEU A 53 -19.87 3.18 -19.72
CA LEU A 53 -20.60 2.95 -18.48
C LEU A 53 -21.50 1.71 -18.57
N PHE A 54 -22.35 1.61 -19.61
CA PHE A 54 -23.39 0.60 -19.65
C PHE A 54 -22.93 -0.76 -20.14
N ASP A 55 -21.96 -0.79 -21.06
CA ASP A 55 -21.52 -2.03 -21.71
C ASP A 55 -20.25 -2.61 -21.08
N MET A 56 -19.50 -1.80 -20.30
CA MET A 56 -18.29 -2.26 -19.65
C MET A 56 -18.34 -2.12 -18.11
N GLU A 57 -18.45 -0.91 -17.58
CA GLU A 57 -18.29 -0.65 -16.15
C GLU A 57 -19.38 -1.31 -15.29
N LEU A 58 -20.64 -1.18 -15.65
CA LEU A 58 -21.73 -1.80 -14.90
C LEU A 58 -21.75 -3.34 -14.99
N PRO A 59 -21.54 -3.97 -16.15
CA PRO A 59 -21.35 -5.42 -16.25
C PRO A 59 -20.12 -5.91 -15.46
N LEU A 60 -19.00 -5.19 -15.53
CA LEU A 60 -17.78 -5.50 -14.78
C LEU A 60 -18.02 -5.46 -13.27
N ALA A 61 -18.73 -4.45 -12.77
CA ALA A 61 -19.07 -4.35 -11.34
C ALA A 61 -19.80 -5.61 -10.85
N ASN A 62 -20.72 -6.18 -11.64
CA ASN A 62 -21.42 -7.42 -11.31
C ASN A 62 -20.48 -8.64 -11.30
N VAL A 63 -19.49 -8.69 -12.20
CA VAL A 63 -18.47 -9.75 -12.21
C VAL A 63 -17.61 -9.67 -10.97
N LEU A 64 -17.10 -8.49 -10.66
CA LEU A 64 -16.28 -8.25 -9.47
C LEU A 64 -17.02 -8.59 -8.17
N ALA A 65 -18.27 -8.19 -8.05
CA ALA A 65 -19.10 -8.54 -6.90
C ALA A 65 -19.25 -10.07 -6.72
N LYS A 66 -19.43 -10.82 -7.81
CA LYS A 66 -19.47 -12.29 -7.77
C LYS A 66 -18.13 -12.90 -7.37
N MET A 67 -17.02 -12.33 -7.84
CA MET A 67 -15.67 -12.77 -7.45
C MET A 67 -15.42 -12.51 -5.96
N GLU A 68 -15.81 -11.35 -5.44
CA GLU A 68 -15.71 -11.02 -4.00
C GLU A 68 -16.55 -11.97 -3.12
N ILE A 69 -17.78 -12.28 -3.55
CA ILE A 69 -18.65 -13.24 -2.83
C ILE A 69 -18.07 -14.64 -2.86
N ALA A 70 -17.53 -15.08 -3.99
CA ALA A 70 -16.91 -16.42 -4.12
C ALA A 70 -15.64 -16.53 -3.29
N GLY A 71 -14.86 -15.44 -3.20
CA GLY A 71 -13.60 -15.39 -2.49
C GLY A 71 -12.50 -16.27 -3.10
N ILE A 72 -11.38 -16.33 -2.43
CA ILE A 72 -10.23 -17.18 -2.79
C ILE A 72 -9.86 -18.02 -1.59
N LYS A 73 -9.73 -19.34 -1.79
CA LYS A 73 -9.31 -20.25 -0.73
C LYS A 73 -7.81 -20.11 -0.47
N VAL A 74 -7.44 -19.70 0.74
CA VAL A 74 -6.06 -19.56 1.19
C VAL A 74 -5.73 -20.68 2.19
N LYS A 75 -4.52 -21.26 2.06
CA LYS A 75 -4.00 -22.25 3.02
C LYS A 75 -3.24 -21.55 4.13
N GLY A 76 -3.88 -21.26 5.26
CA GLY A 76 -3.28 -20.57 6.40
C GLY A 76 -2.02 -21.24 6.94
N GLN A 77 -2.01 -22.59 6.98
CA GLN A 77 -0.82 -23.33 7.42
C GLN A 77 0.41 -23.03 6.55
N THR A 78 0.25 -23.02 5.23
CA THR A 78 1.36 -22.70 4.31
C THR A 78 1.85 -21.28 4.53
N LEU A 79 0.95 -20.32 4.77
CA LEU A 79 1.36 -18.93 5.09
C LEU A 79 2.13 -18.86 6.40
N ASN A 80 1.72 -19.63 7.43
CA ASN A 80 2.45 -19.68 8.70
C ASN A 80 3.87 -20.26 8.52
N GLU A 81 4.01 -21.35 7.76
CA GLU A 81 5.31 -21.93 7.43
C GLU A 81 6.20 -20.93 6.70
N MET A 82 5.68 -20.26 5.67
CA MET A 82 6.38 -19.19 4.96
C MET A 82 6.76 -18.02 5.86
N ALA A 83 5.90 -17.66 6.82
CA ALA A 83 6.18 -16.58 7.76
C ALA A 83 7.41 -16.89 8.63
N VAL A 84 7.53 -18.13 9.11
CA VAL A 84 8.69 -18.57 9.90
C VAL A 84 9.96 -18.61 9.06
N GLU A 85 9.89 -19.19 7.85
CA GLU A 85 11.04 -19.26 6.94
C GLU A 85 11.54 -17.87 6.54
N ASN A 86 10.63 -16.97 6.16
CA ASN A 86 10.98 -15.60 5.80
C ASN A 86 11.60 -14.84 6.99
N GLN A 87 11.10 -15.06 8.22
CA GLN A 87 11.67 -14.40 9.39
C GLN A 87 13.13 -14.79 9.61
N VAL A 88 13.48 -16.06 9.46
CA VAL A 88 14.88 -16.51 9.54
C VAL A 88 15.76 -15.80 8.50
N VAL A 89 15.27 -15.64 7.27
CA VAL A 89 16.01 -14.93 6.22
C VAL A 89 16.14 -13.44 6.55
N ILE A 90 15.09 -12.79 7.05
CA ILE A 90 15.09 -11.38 7.45
C ILE A 90 16.10 -11.14 8.57
N ASP A 91 16.12 -12.00 9.58
CA ASP A 91 17.03 -11.87 10.72
C ASP A 91 18.50 -12.02 10.27
N LYS A 92 18.78 -13.00 9.40
CA LYS A 92 20.09 -13.18 8.82
C LYS A 92 20.54 -11.97 8.00
N LEU A 93 19.68 -11.47 7.09
CA LEU A 93 19.99 -10.29 6.28
C LEU A 93 20.19 -9.04 7.15
N THR A 94 19.40 -8.88 8.21
CA THR A 94 19.56 -7.79 9.17
C THR A 94 20.95 -7.82 9.79
N GLN A 95 21.38 -8.99 10.27
CA GLN A 95 22.71 -9.17 10.86
C GLN A 95 23.82 -8.85 9.87
N GLU A 96 23.75 -9.40 8.65
CA GLU A 96 24.74 -9.15 7.60
C GLU A 96 24.81 -7.65 7.23
N ILE A 97 23.68 -6.96 7.16
CA ILE A 97 23.61 -5.51 6.88
C ILE A 97 24.26 -4.72 8.01
N TYR A 98 23.99 -5.04 9.28
CA TYR A 98 24.59 -4.36 10.42
C TYR A 98 26.10 -4.57 10.50
N GLU A 99 26.57 -5.78 10.24
CA GLU A 99 28.01 -6.09 10.17
C GLU A 99 28.71 -5.27 9.08
N MET A 100 28.09 -5.16 7.90
CA MET A 100 28.64 -4.36 6.80
C MET A 100 28.60 -2.85 7.07
N ALA A 101 27.56 -2.37 7.79
CA ALA A 101 27.40 -0.96 8.15
C ALA A 101 28.30 -0.57 9.35
N GLY A 102 28.71 -1.53 10.19
CA GLY A 102 29.43 -1.29 11.44
C GLY A 102 28.59 -0.80 12.60
N GLU A 103 27.26 -0.74 12.43
CA GLU A 103 26.31 -0.31 13.44
C GLU A 103 24.88 -0.78 13.16
N GLU A 104 24.05 -0.82 14.19
CA GLU A 104 22.62 -1.08 14.08
C GLU A 104 21.85 0.20 13.72
N PHE A 105 20.87 0.07 12.81
CA PHE A 105 19.99 1.16 12.40
C PHE A 105 18.67 0.62 11.86
N ASN A 106 17.65 1.48 11.72
CA ASN A 106 16.41 1.04 11.10
C ASN A 106 16.54 1.00 9.57
N ILE A 107 16.72 -0.23 9.03
CA ILE A 107 16.87 -0.50 7.59
C ILE A 107 15.64 -0.04 6.78
N ASN A 108 14.45 -0.07 7.41
CA ASN A 108 13.20 0.41 6.82
C ASN A 108 13.04 1.93 6.85
N SER A 109 13.94 2.68 7.50
CA SER A 109 13.93 4.14 7.51
C SER A 109 14.76 4.69 6.35
N PRO A 110 14.15 5.29 5.30
CA PRO A 110 14.90 5.88 4.19
C PRO A 110 15.91 6.94 4.65
N LYS A 111 15.57 7.67 5.72
CA LYS A 111 16.44 8.70 6.30
C LYS A 111 17.70 8.10 6.91
N GLN A 112 17.56 7.08 7.78
CA GLN A 112 18.71 6.44 8.42
C GLN A 112 19.56 5.70 7.38
N LEU A 113 18.92 4.96 6.49
CA LEU A 113 19.61 4.26 5.41
C LEU A 113 20.40 5.23 4.50
N GLY A 114 19.82 6.38 4.16
CA GLY A 114 20.51 7.40 3.39
C GLY A 114 21.77 7.92 4.09
N VAL A 115 21.72 8.17 5.39
CA VAL A 115 22.89 8.58 6.21
C VAL A 115 23.96 7.48 6.20
N ILE A 116 23.59 6.22 6.42
CA ILE A 116 24.53 5.09 6.41
C ILE A 116 25.24 5.01 5.06
N LEU A 117 24.48 4.91 3.97
CA LEU A 117 25.05 4.67 2.64
C LEU A 117 25.86 5.85 2.12
N PHE A 118 25.37 7.08 2.25
CA PHE A 118 25.94 8.24 1.59
C PHE A 118 26.84 9.10 2.47
N GLU A 119 26.60 9.17 3.78
CA GLU A 119 27.41 9.98 4.68
C GLU A 119 28.49 9.19 5.40
N LYS A 120 28.16 7.97 5.90
CA LYS A 120 29.12 7.14 6.64
C LYS A 120 29.94 6.24 5.76
N MET A 121 29.33 5.54 4.82
CA MET A 121 30.03 4.66 3.87
C MET A 121 30.58 5.39 2.65
N GLY A 122 30.16 6.65 2.40
CA GLY A 122 30.68 7.49 1.33
C GLY A 122 30.36 6.99 -0.08
N LEU A 123 29.21 6.34 -0.29
CA LEU A 123 28.82 5.89 -1.62
C LEU A 123 28.59 7.09 -2.57
N PRO A 124 28.84 6.92 -3.90
CA PRO A 124 28.77 8.02 -4.85
C PRO A 124 27.41 8.71 -4.88
N LEU A 125 27.40 10.02 -4.65
CA LEU A 125 26.20 10.85 -4.63
C LEU A 125 25.58 11.08 -6.02
N GLU A 126 26.30 10.77 -7.08
CA GLU A 126 25.81 10.88 -8.46
C GLU A 126 24.64 9.95 -8.76
N TYR A 127 24.49 8.85 -8.01
CA TYR A 127 23.40 7.89 -8.16
C TYR A 127 22.14 8.28 -7.40
N THR A 128 22.21 9.24 -6.47
CA THR A 128 21.06 9.64 -5.64
C THR A 128 20.69 11.11 -5.85
N LYS A 129 19.47 11.46 -5.42
CA LYS A 129 18.98 12.84 -5.38
C LYS A 129 18.68 13.23 -3.95
N LYS A 130 19.03 14.46 -3.57
CA LYS A 130 18.63 15.03 -2.28
C LYS A 130 17.11 15.28 -2.31
N THR A 131 16.41 14.73 -1.33
CA THR A 131 14.97 14.93 -1.09
C THR A 131 14.77 15.82 0.13
N LYS A 132 13.52 16.20 0.43
CA LYS A 132 13.20 16.98 1.64
C LYS A 132 13.58 16.23 2.94
N THR A 133 13.65 14.91 2.91
CA THR A 133 13.92 14.04 4.07
C THR A 133 15.32 13.44 4.08
N GLY A 134 16.20 13.81 3.14
CA GLY A 134 17.55 13.27 3.01
C GLY A 134 17.84 12.72 1.62
N TYR A 135 18.69 11.71 1.52
CA TYR A 135 19.04 11.07 0.26
C TYR A 135 17.96 10.07 -0.17
N SER A 136 17.68 10.01 -1.48
CA SER A 136 16.79 9.00 -2.02
C SER A 136 17.41 7.60 -1.91
N THR A 137 16.65 6.67 -1.36
CA THR A 137 16.99 5.24 -1.32
C THR A 137 15.93 4.43 -2.07
N ALA A 138 15.38 5.01 -3.15
CA ALA A 138 14.44 4.33 -4.03
C ALA A 138 15.12 3.14 -4.73
N VAL A 139 14.31 2.19 -5.19
CA VAL A 139 14.81 0.93 -5.77
C VAL A 139 15.76 1.19 -6.94
N ASP A 140 15.40 2.11 -7.85
CA ASP A 140 16.22 2.50 -9.00
C ASP A 140 17.58 3.09 -8.63
N VAL A 141 17.68 3.78 -7.48
CA VAL A 141 18.95 4.28 -6.93
C VAL A 141 19.78 3.13 -6.38
N LEU A 142 19.17 2.25 -5.59
CA LEU A 142 19.86 1.12 -4.98
C LEU A 142 20.33 0.10 -6.03
N GLU A 143 19.53 -0.18 -7.06
CA GLU A 143 19.94 -1.09 -8.15
C GLU A 143 21.20 -0.63 -8.88
N ARG A 144 21.39 0.68 -9.06
CA ARG A 144 22.62 1.24 -9.65
C ARG A 144 23.83 1.13 -8.72
N LEU A 145 23.61 1.13 -7.42
CA LEU A 145 24.67 1.03 -6.41
C LEU A 145 25.02 -0.44 -6.07
N ALA A 146 24.12 -1.38 -6.29
CA ALA A 146 24.31 -2.79 -5.94
C ALA A 146 25.61 -3.42 -6.54
N PRO A 147 26.02 -3.12 -7.80
CA PRO A 147 27.26 -3.66 -8.37
C PRO A 147 28.55 -3.18 -7.67
N ILE A 148 28.50 -2.02 -7.02
CA ILE A 148 29.69 -1.39 -6.42
C ILE A 148 29.71 -1.49 -4.89
N ALA A 149 28.57 -1.81 -4.28
CA ALA A 149 28.43 -1.89 -2.82
C ALA A 149 27.63 -3.13 -2.39
N PRO A 150 28.29 -4.20 -1.90
CA PRO A 150 27.62 -5.45 -1.51
C PRO A 150 26.48 -5.29 -0.49
N ILE A 151 26.60 -4.34 0.44
CA ILE A 151 25.55 -4.01 1.41
C ILE A 151 24.24 -3.63 0.71
N VAL A 152 24.30 -2.93 -0.43
CA VAL A 152 23.12 -2.48 -1.17
C VAL A 152 22.35 -3.65 -1.76
N ALA A 153 23.04 -4.68 -2.25
CA ALA A 153 22.42 -5.92 -2.71
C ALA A 153 21.65 -6.61 -1.58
N LYS A 154 22.23 -6.65 -0.37
CA LYS A 154 21.58 -7.21 0.83
C LYS A 154 20.36 -6.37 1.26
N ILE A 155 20.42 -5.06 1.16
CA ILE A 155 19.29 -4.17 1.46
C ILE A 155 18.15 -4.37 0.47
N LEU A 156 18.44 -4.58 -0.81
CA LEU A 156 17.41 -4.88 -1.82
C LEU A 156 16.71 -6.21 -1.52
N GLU A 157 17.50 -7.25 -1.22
CA GLU A 157 16.98 -8.55 -0.81
C GLU A 157 16.13 -8.47 0.47
N TYR A 158 16.62 -7.79 1.50
CA TYR A 158 15.89 -7.52 2.74
C TYR A 158 14.55 -6.84 2.48
N ARG A 159 14.51 -5.79 1.67
CA ARG A 159 13.27 -5.07 1.33
C ARG A 159 12.26 -5.95 0.60
N GLN A 160 12.74 -6.80 -0.31
CA GLN A 160 11.89 -7.72 -1.05
C GLN A 160 11.23 -8.74 -0.11
N ILE A 161 12.01 -9.41 0.74
CA ILE A 161 11.50 -10.40 1.69
C ILE A 161 10.60 -9.76 2.75
N THR A 162 10.97 -8.60 3.28
CA THR A 162 10.17 -7.88 4.29
C THR A 162 8.82 -7.45 3.70
N LYS A 163 8.79 -7.00 2.45
CA LYS A 163 7.53 -6.67 1.76
C LYS A 163 6.68 -7.93 1.53
N LEU A 164 7.30 -9.04 1.09
CA LEU A 164 6.62 -10.32 0.93
C LEU A 164 6.00 -10.76 2.26
N GLN A 165 6.77 -10.71 3.33
CA GLN A 165 6.35 -11.06 4.68
C GLN A 165 5.15 -10.22 5.15
N SER A 166 5.31 -8.90 5.18
CA SER A 166 4.33 -8.00 5.79
C SER A 166 3.05 -7.85 4.96
N THR A 167 3.18 -7.74 3.62
CA THR A 167 2.04 -7.41 2.77
C THR A 167 1.27 -8.65 2.31
N TYR A 168 1.97 -9.72 2.00
CA TYR A 168 1.33 -10.90 1.42
C TYR A 168 1.20 -12.05 2.42
N VAL A 169 2.26 -12.41 3.15
CA VAL A 169 2.21 -13.57 4.04
C VAL A 169 1.38 -13.26 5.28
N LEU A 170 1.67 -12.17 5.98
CA LEU A 170 0.92 -11.76 7.17
C LEU A 170 -0.41 -11.09 6.81
N GLY A 171 -0.42 -10.21 5.81
CA GLY A 171 -1.63 -9.49 5.40
C GLY A 171 -2.73 -10.36 4.78
N LEU A 172 -2.44 -11.60 4.35
CA LEU A 172 -3.47 -12.57 3.90
C LEU A 172 -4.00 -13.45 5.04
N GLN A 173 -3.46 -13.31 6.24
CA GLN A 173 -3.91 -14.03 7.44
C GLN A 173 -4.92 -13.23 8.28
N ASP A 174 -5.01 -11.90 8.05
CA ASP A 174 -5.99 -10.98 8.64
C ASP A 174 -7.34 -11.04 7.88
#